data_e9a7e2bb0e4a17852bed95bbd9f26b40
#
_entry.id   e9a7e2bb0e4a17852bed95bbd9f26b40
#
_cell.length_a   1.000
_cell.length_b   1.000
_cell.length_c   1.000
_cell.angle_alpha   90.00
_cell.angle_beta   90.00
_cell.angle_gamma   90.00
#
_symmetry.space_group_name_H-M   'P 1'
#
loop_
_entity.id
_entity.type
_entity.pdbx_description
1 polymer ?
#
loop_
_entity_poly.entity_id
_entity_poly.type
_entity_poly.pdbx_seq_one_letter_code
_entity_poly.pdbx_strand_id
1 'polypeptide(L)'
;VLTKGRPGRSATVGPEAPGSLGQRIRQARQELGLTLTAVAGKDFTRAFLNQIELGRSQPSTQTLRIIAQRLQRPIDYFLEAPGDSIAALELALAEAEMSLLHGEAARAEALMTRILARAIPLELRTRAQLVLGTAYLRQGHPRKAMPVLEEAIAAAERSNWPQLLVELYDRVGSVHYLLRRAHSAGRWFEQAFERYESAGLKDPVLKARILGHRANLHYVAGQPVEAIAAYESAIAAAEQVLDMPALAGIYEGLALSFQQTGQYARALSYAQKGLRIFETLRDVRMAGELRLNMGEMLLQQGRVAEAEHLFTEGAERLRRIDDRELLPLLVVGMAESALERDDTDRASELIEQALDLVTRSSDPIASVAVHRVAGRVAHARGRRETAHRHFERALEVALTVDSPDLRARVTYDYARALEAEGDAAQAAVRFRQAYEAGRSPRPAAPTLSESEG
;
A
#
# COMPACT_ATOMS: atom_id res chain seq x y z
N VAL A 1 -15.69 1.77 -76.65
CA VAL A 1 -16.97 1.31 -76.03
C VAL A 1 -16.64 0.62 -74.74
N LEU A 2 -17.13 1.21 -73.74
CA LEU A 2 -16.96 0.88 -72.30
C LEU A 2 -17.57 -0.48 -71.93
N THR A 3 -16.92 -1.22 -71.02
CA THR A 3 -17.65 -1.94 -69.97
C THR A 3 -16.84 -1.98 -68.68
N LYS A 4 -17.49 -1.52 -67.61
CA LYS A 4 -17.04 -1.47 -66.22
C LYS A 4 -17.03 -2.87 -65.60
N GLY A 5 -15.90 -3.30 -65.02
CA GLY A 5 -15.83 -4.37 -64.04
C GLY A 5 -15.62 -3.75 -62.64
N ARG A 6 -16.58 -3.96 -61.72
CA ARG A 6 -16.44 -3.64 -60.30
C ARG A 6 -15.51 -4.68 -59.63
N PRO A 7 -14.52 -4.30 -58.84
CA PRO A 7 -13.84 -5.24 -57.97
C PRO A 7 -14.69 -5.42 -56.69
N GLY A 8 -15.05 -6.68 -56.42
CA GLY A 8 -15.62 -7.11 -55.14
C GLY A 8 -14.60 -6.90 -54.04
N ARG A 9 -14.96 -6.08 -53.06
CA ARG A 9 -14.22 -5.99 -51.79
C ARG A 9 -14.42 -7.30 -51.03
N SER A 10 -13.43 -8.16 -51.07
CA SER A 10 -13.22 -9.22 -50.09
C SER A 10 -12.83 -8.53 -48.77
N ALA A 11 -13.79 -8.45 -47.85
CA ALA A 11 -13.51 -8.10 -46.47
C ALA A 11 -12.73 -9.26 -45.87
N THR A 12 -11.44 -9.12 -45.71
CA THR A 12 -10.60 -9.95 -44.86
C THR A 12 -11.05 -9.73 -43.43
N VAL A 13 -11.90 -10.65 -42.94
CA VAL A 13 -12.22 -10.76 -41.51
C VAL A 13 -10.90 -11.21 -40.83
N GLY A 14 -10.26 -10.32 -40.06
CA GLY A 14 -9.12 -10.64 -39.18
C GLY A 14 -9.53 -11.72 -38.16
N PRO A 15 -8.58 -12.37 -37.50
CA PRO A 15 -8.88 -13.38 -36.50
C PRO A 15 -9.72 -12.74 -35.38
N GLU A 16 -10.95 -13.27 -35.22
CA GLU A 16 -11.85 -12.87 -34.14
C GLU A 16 -11.17 -13.09 -32.78
N ALA A 17 -11.36 -12.13 -31.87
CA ALA A 17 -10.85 -12.23 -30.50
C ALA A 17 -11.36 -13.52 -29.84
N PRO A 18 -10.52 -14.25 -29.08
CA PRO A 18 -10.92 -15.48 -28.41
C PRO A 18 -12.05 -15.18 -27.45
N GLY A 19 -13.24 -15.78 -27.70
CA GLY A 19 -14.41 -15.67 -26.83
C GLY A 19 -15.67 -15.08 -27.43
N SER A 20 -15.77 -14.89 -28.75
CA SER A 20 -17.04 -14.47 -29.36
C SER A 20 -18.16 -15.50 -29.16
N LEU A 21 -19.42 -15.05 -29.17
CA LEU A 21 -20.61 -15.92 -29.09
C LEU A 21 -20.48 -17.14 -30.04
N GLY A 22 -20.10 -16.89 -31.29
CA GLY A 22 -19.92 -17.94 -32.28
C GLY A 22 -18.85 -18.96 -31.92
N GLN A 23 -17.72 -18.51 -31.38
CA GLN A 23 -16.63 -19.39 -30.92
C GLN A 23 -17.08 -20.25 -29.74
N ARG A 24 -17.82 -19.70 -28.76
CA ARG A 24 -18.36 -20.45 -27.63
C ARG A 24 -19.34 -21.53 -28.06
N ILE A 25 -20.23 -21.20 -29.02
CA ILE A 25 -21.16 -22.17 -29.61
C ILE A 25 -20.38 -23.30 -30.30
N ARG A 26 -19.35 -22.95 -31.08
CA ARG A 26 -18.49 -23.93 -31.76
C ARG A 26 -17.74 -24.81 -30.79
N GLN A 27 -17.14 -24.23 -29.73
CA GLN A 27 -16.41 -24.95 -28.71
C GLN A 27 -17.32 -25.93 -27.96
N ALA A 28 -18.48 -25.49 -27.45
CA ALA A 28 -19.41 -26.33 -26.75
C ALA A 28 -19.95 -27.47 -27.65
N ARG A 29 -20.15 -27.20 -28.92
CA ARG A 29 -20.54 -28.22 -29.91
C ARG A 29 -19.43 -29.27 -30.10
N GLN A 30 -18.17 -28.84 -30.20
CA GLN A 30 -17.03 -29.72 -30.38
C GLN A 30 -16.77 -30.59 -29.15
N GLU A 31 -16.90 -30.00 -27.95
CA GLU A 31 -16.77 -30.71 -26.67
C GLU A 31 -17.78 -31.88 -26.56
N LEU A 32 -18.99 -31.71 -27.09
CA LEU A 32 -20.03 -32.73 -27.13
C LEU A 32 -19.94 -33.66 -28.37
N GLY A 33 -18.96 -33.45 -29.27
CA GLY A 33 -18.79 -34.23 -30.47
C GLY A 33 -19.95 -34.05 -31.48
N LEU A 34 -20.78 -32.98 -31.38
CA LEU A 34 -21.94 -32.78 -32.18
C LEU A 34 -21.61 -32.15 -33.55
N THR A 35 -22.35 -32.59 -34.61
CA THR A 35 -22.27 -31.96 -35.92
C THR A 35 -23.13 -30.69 -35.97
N LEU A 36 -22.83 -29.79 -36.89
CA LEU A 36 -23.67 -28.61 -37.14
C LEU A 36 -25.13 -28.99 -37.41
N THR A 37 -25.36 -30.10 -38.12
CA THR A 37 -26.70 -30.60 -38.43
C THR A 37 -27.42 -31.09 -37.18
N ALA A 38 -26.71 -31.75 -36.27
CA ALA A 38 -27.29 -32.22 -35.02
C ALA A 38 -27.75 -31.06 -34.12
N VAL A 39 -26.95 -30.00 -34.03
CA VAL A 39 -27.31 -28.79 -33.25
C VAL A 39 -28.39 -27.97 -33.96
N ALA A 40 -28.39 -27.89 -35.29
CA ALA A 40 -29.42 -27.15 -36.05
C ALA A 40 -30.81 -27.83 -35.97
N GLY A 41 -30.87 -29.17 -36.04
CA GLY A 41 -32.11 -29.94 -35.95
C GLY A 41 -33.10 -29.54 -37.04
N LYS A 42 -34.38 -29.33 -36.61
CA LYS A 42 -35.46 -28.89 -37.51
C LYS A 42 -35.76 -27.38 -37.36
N ASP A 43 -35.15 -26.69 -36.39
CA ASP A 43 -35.55 -25.31 -36.04
C ASP A 43 -34.83 -24.26 -36.88
N PHE A 44 -33.63 -24.56 -37.40
CA PHE A 44 -32.87 -23.69 -38.27
C PHE A 44 -31.90 -24.49 -39.15
N THR A 45 -31.32 -23.84 -40.16
CA THR A 45 -30.46 -24.53 -41.12
C THR A 45 -29.05 -24.71 -40.61
N ARG A 46 -28.35 -25.77 -41.02
CA ARG A 46 -26.92 -25.97 -40.82
C ARG A 46 -26.09 -24.75 -41.25
N ALA A 47 -26.49 -24.15 -42.40
CA ALA A 47 -25.79 -22.98 -42.93
C ALA A 47 -25.92 -21.77 -41.98
N PHE A 48 -27.09 -21.56 -41.40
CA PHE A 48 -27.34 -20.48 -40.44
C PHE A 48 -26.52 -20.66 -39.17
N LEU A 49 -26.46 -21.87 -38.59
CA LEU A 49 -25.61 -22.14 -37.43
C LEU A 49 -24.16 -21.91 -37.76
N ASN A 50 -23.66 -22.33 -38.93
CA ASN A 50 -22.30 -22.06 -39.34
C ASN A 50 -22.00 -20.56 -39.47
N GLN A 51 -22.97 -19.75 -39.95
CA GLN A 51 -22.81 -18.29 -40.01
C GLN A 51 -22.74 -17.67 -38.60
N ILE A 52 -23.49 -18.21 -37.63
CA ILE A 52 -23.40 -17.82 -36.21
C ILE A 52 -22.05 -18.18 -35.65
N GLU A 53 -21.57 -19.42 -35.86
CA GLU A 53 -20.24 -19.87 -35.36
C GLU A 53 -19.08 -19.05 -35.96
N LEU A 54 -19.26 -18.52 -37.18
CA LEU A 54 -18.30 -17.64 -37.84
C LEU A 54 -18.48 -16.15 -37.48
N GLY A 55 -19.43 -15.80 -36.61
CA GLY A 55 -19.69 -14.41 -36.21
C GLY A 55 -20.33 -13.56 -37.30
N ARG A 56 -20.79 -14.17 -38.41
CA ARG A 56 -21.39 -13.51 -39.58
C ARG A 56 -22.89 -13.30 -39.48
N SER A 57 -23.52 -13.90 -38.47
CA SER A 57 -24.95 -13.76 -38.17
C SER A 57 -25.16 -13.81 -36.66
N GLN A 58 -26.14 -13.02 -36.17
CA GLN A 58 -26.52 -13.05 -34.76
C GLN A 58 -27.80 -13.88 -34.59
N PRO A 59 -27.85 -14.84 -33.64
CA PRO A 59 -29.07 -15.57 -33.35
C PRO A 59 -30.08 -14.69 -32.60
N SER A 60 -31.37 -14.90 -32.84
CA SER A 60 -32.40 -14.36 -31.94
C SER A 60 -32.31 -15.01 -30.57
N THR A 61 -32.87 -14.37 -29.54
CA THR A 61 -32.91 -14.92 -28.17
C THR A 61 -33.53 -16.32 -28.12
N GLN A 62 -34.56 -16.56 -28.98
CA GLN A 62 -35.21 -17.85 -29.08
C GLN A 62 -34.28 -18.90 -29.72
N THR A 63 -33.58 -18.52 -30.79
CA THR A 63 -32.59 -19.40 -31.45
C THR A 63 -31.46 -19.75 -30.49
N LEU A 64 -30.97 -18.78 -29.71
CA LEU A 64 -29.90 -19.00 -28.74
C LEU A 64 -30.34 -19.93 -27.60
N ARG A 65 -31.61 -19.84 -27.15
CA ARG A 65 -32.17 -20.80 -26.17
C ARG A 65 -32.17 -22.23 -26.71
N ILE A 66 -32.55 -22.44 -27.95
CA ILE A 66 -32.57 -23.77 -28.60
C ILE A 66 -31.13 -24.30 -28.70
N ILE A 67 -30.18 -23.48 -29.12
CA ILE A 67 -28.77 -23.83 -29.19
C ILE A 67 -28.23 -24.21 -27.79
N ALA A 68 -28.50 -23.39 -26.77
CA ALA A 68 -28.09 -23.61 -25.38
C ALA A 68 -28.60 -24.94 -24.81
N GLN A 69 -29.90 -25.24 -25.04
CA GLN A 69 -30.55 -26.48 -24.65
C GLN A 69 -29.90 -27.69 -25.29
N ARG A 70 -29.61 -27.63 -26.59
CA ARG A 70 -28.98 -28.73 -27.35
C ARG A 70 -27.52 -28.94 -27.00
N LEU A 71 -26.83 -27.89 -26.61
CA LEU A 71 -25.47 -27.93 -26.18
C LEU A 71 -25.34 -28.18 -24.67
N GLN A 72 -26.44 -28.44 -23.96
CA GLN A 72 -26.49 -28.71 -22.51
C GLN A 72 -25.73 -27.68 -21.68
N ARG A 73 -25.83 -26.41 -22.09
CA ARG A 73 -25.24 -25.28 -21.40
C ARG A 73 -26.30 -24.24 -21.05
N PRO A 74 -26.20 -23.51 -19.93
CA PRO A 74 -27.09 -22.40 -19.66
C PRO A 74 -26.92 -21.30 -20.72
N ILE A 75 -27.97 -20.53 -21.00
CA ILE A 75 -27.94 -19.48 -22.02
C ILE A 75 -26.86 -18.44 -21.71
N ASP A 76 -26.62 -18.15 -20.43
CA ASP A 76 -25.64 -17.19 -19.96
C ASP A 76 -24.21 -17.57 -20.36
N TYR A 77 -23.89 -18.86 -20.46
CA TYR A 77 -22.61 -19.35 -20.99
C TYR A 77 -22.30 -18.78 -22.38
N PHE A 78 -23.33 -18.52 -23.19
CA PHE A 78 -23.19 -18.01 -24.55
C PHE A 78 -23.28 -16.47 -24.61
N LEU A 79 -23.96 -15.83 -23.67
CA LEU A 79 -24.14 -14.38 -23.64
C LEU A 79 -22.96 -13.66 -22.97
N GLU A 80 -22.28 -14.32 -22.02
CA GLU A 80 -21.14 -13.73 -21.32
C GLU A 80 -19.85 -13.88 -22.15
N ALA A 81 -19.07 -12.82 -22.27
CA ALA A 81 -17.72 -12.94 -22.83
C ALA A 81 -16.84 -13.81 -21.89
N PRO A 82 -15.84 -14.57 -22.39
CA PRO A 82 -14.88 -15.25 -21.55
C PRO A 82 -14.19 -14.23 -20.64
N GLY A 83 -14.39 -14.36 -19.33
CA GLY A 83 -13.94 -13.40 -18.32
C GLY A 83 -15.00 -12.42 -17.82
N ASP A 84 -16.23 -12.41 -18.37
CA ASP A 84 -17.36 -11.58 -17.90
C ASP A 84 -18.37 -12.39 -17.06
N SER A 85 -18.14 -13.67 -16.86
CA SER A 85 -18.95 -14.43 -15.91
C SER A 85 -18.72 -13.91 -14.49
N ILE A 86 -19.75 -13.86 -13.67
CA ILE A 86 -19.67 -13.44 -12.27
C ILE A 86 -18.55 -14.24 -11.57
N ALA A 87 -18.45 -15.54 -11.85
CA ALA A 87 -17.41 -16.39 -11.28
C ALA A 87 -15.98 -15.96 -11.68
N ALA A 88 -15.77 -15.53 -12.94
CA ALA A 88 -14.46 -15.05 -13.39
C ALA A 88 -14.11 -13.70 -12.77
N LEU A 89 -15.11 -12.84 -12.56
CA LEU A 89 -14.94 -11.55 -11.90
C LEU A 89 -14.64 -11.74 -10.39
N GLU A 90 -15.34 -12.64 -9.73
CA GLU A 90 -15.07 -13.00 -8.32
C GLU A 90 -13.67 -13.61 -8.15
N LEU A 91 -13.24 -14.48 -9.07
CA LEU A 91 -11.89 -15.03 -9.05
C LEU A 91 -10.84 -13.93 -9.20
N ALA A 92 -11.04 -12.99 -10.12
CA ALA A 92 -10.10 -11.88 -10.32
C ALA A 92 -10.10 -10.91 -9.13
N LEU A 93 -11.23 -10.73 -8.44
CA LEU A 93 -11.30 -9.97 -7.19
C LEU A 93 -10.48 -10.67 -6.10
N ALA A 94 -10.69 -11.97 -5.89
CA ALA A 94 -9.93 -12.76 -4.93
C ALA A 94 -8.41 -12.78 -5.25
N GLU A 95 -8.04 -12.84 -6.54
CA GLU A 95 -6.64 -12.71 -6.97
C GLU A 95 -6.04 -11.36 -6.58
N ALA A 96 -6.79 -10.27 -6.73
CA ALA A 96 -6.32 -8.94 -6.33
C ALA A 96 -6.21 -8.79 -4.81
N GLU A 97 -7.16 -9.35 -4.05
CA GLU A 97 -7.08 -9.41 -2.59
C GLU A 97 -5.84 -10.17 -2.12
N MET A 98 -5.56 -11.33 -2.74
CA MET A 98 -4.33 -12.10 -2.47
C MET A 98 -3.07 -11.32 -2.86
N SER A 99 -3.08 -10.60 -3.98
CA SER A 99 -1.96 -9.75 -4.39
C SER A 99 -1.68 -8.65 -3.35
N LEU A 100 -2.73 -8.07 -2.75
CA LEU A 100 -2.56 -7.11 -1.65
C LEU A 100 -1.92 -7.76 -0.42
N LEU A 101 -2.30 -8.99 -0.07
CA LEU A 101 -1.70 -9.72 1.06
C LEU A 101 -0.21 -10.00 0.84
N HIS A 102 0.21 -10.21 -0.40
CA HIS A 102 1.61 -10.45 -0.76
C HIS A 102 2.43 -9.17 -1.06
N GLY A 103 1.86 -7.98 -0.80
CA GLY A 103 2.55 -6.70 -1.08
C GLY A 103 2.56 -6.28 -2.55
N GLU A 104 1.87 -7.01 -3.44
CA GLU A 104 1.81 -6.75 -4.89
C GLU A 104 0.71 -5.72 -5.25
N ALA A 105 0.72 -4.55 -4.61
CA ALA A 105 -0.35 -3.56 -4.75
C ALA A 105 -0.55 -3.05 -6.20
N ALA A 106 0.52 -2.92 -6.98
CA ALA A 106 0.44 -2.53 -8.39
C ALA A 106 -0.30 -3.57 -9.25
N ARG A 107 -0.15 -4.87 -8.94
CA ARG A 107 -0.88 -5.94 -9.60
C ARG A 107 -2.37 -5.88 -9.27
N ALA A 108 -2.72 -5.66 -8.00
CA ALA A 108 -4.10 -5.48 -7.57
C ALA A 108 -4.76 -4.27 -8.25
N GLU A 109 -4.05 -3.12 -8.34
CA GLU A 109 -4.50 -1.94 -9.09
C GLU A 109 -4.81 -2.28 -10.56
N ALA A 110 -3.88 -2.94 -11.26
CA ALA A 110 -4.05 -3.30 -12.66
C ALA A 110 -5.26 -4.23 -12.89
N LEU A 111 -5.45 -5.22 -12.01
CA LEU A 111 -6.60 -6.12 -12.07
C LEU A 111 -7.92 -5.38 -11.86
N MET A 112 -8.02 -4.56 -10.81
CA MET A 112 -9.25 -3.84 -10.47
C MET A 112 -9.60 -2.77 -11.49
N THR A 113 -8.62 -2.03 -12.00
CA THR A 113 -8.84 -1.05 -13.08
C THR A 113 -9.44 -1.72 -14.31
N ARG A 114 -8.94 -2.89 -14.70
CA ARG A 114 -9.46 -3.66 -15.83
C ARG A 114 -10.90 -4.15 -15.60
N ILE A 115 -11.22 -4.58 -14.37
CA ILE A 115 -12.57 -5.03 -14.01
C ILE A 115 -13.54 -3.86 -14.00
N LEU A 116 -13.19 -2.74 -13.38
CA LEU A 116 -14.04 -1.56 -13.26
C LEU A 116 -14.34 -0.85 -14.58
N ALA A 117 -13.54 -1.09 -15.61
CA ALA A 117 -13.80 -0.63 -16.98
C ALA A 117 -14.98 -1.36 -17.65
N ARG A 118 -15.52 -2.41 -17.03
CA ARG A 118 -16.63 -3.23 -17.56
C ARG A 118 -17.95 -2.88 -16.87
N ALA A 119 -19.05 -3.27 -17.53
CA ALA A 119 -20.38 -3.28 -16.91
C ALA A 119 -20.50 -4.51 -15.99
N ILE A 120 -20.41 -4.30 -14.67
CA ILE A 120 -20.46 -5.34 -13.67
C ILE A 120 -21.53 -5.05 -12.62
N PRO A 121 -22.04 -6.07 -11.89
CA PRO A 121 -23.01 -5.86 -10.81
C PRO A 121 -22.54 -4.84 -9.77
N LEU A 122 -23.46 -4.06 -9.20
CA LEU A 122 -23.15 -2.95 -8.29
C LEU A 122 -22.34 -3.40 -7.08
N GLU A 123 -22.70 -4.53 -6.47
CA GLU A 123 -21.99 -5.06 -5.31
C GLU A 123 -20.55 -5.41 -5.66
N LEU A 124 -20.33 -6.11 -6.77
CA LEU A 124 -18.99 -6.48 -7.23
C LEU A 124 -18.15 -5.24 -7.59
N ARG A 125 -18.80 -4.21 -8.21
CA ARG A 125 -18.17 -2.92 -8.46
C ARG A 125 -17.70 -2.27 -7.18
N THR A 126 -18.55 -2.22 -6.15
CA THR A 126 -18.23 -1.60 -4.86
C THR A 126 -17.10 -2.34 -4.14
N ARG A 127 -17.09 -3.68 -4.16
CA ARG A 127 -15.99 -4.49 -3.64
C ARG A 127 -14.68 -4.27 -4.42
N ALA A 128 -14.75 -4.20 -5.73
CA ALA A 128 -13.60 -3.91 -6.58
C ALA A 128 -13.04 -2.49 -6.32
N GLN A 129 -13.90 -1.51 -6.08
CA GLN A 129 -13.50 -0.15 -5.68
C GLN A 129 -12.82 -0.13 -4.32
N LEU A 130 -13.31 -0.90 -3.34
CA LEU A 130 -12.64 -1.06 -2.03
C LEU A 130 -11.21 -1.63 -2.19
N VAL A 131 -11.05 -2.68 -3.01
CA VAL A 131 -9.74 -3.29 -3.29
C VAL A 131 -8.82 -2.31 -4.03
N LEU A 132 -9.34 -1.58 -5.03
CA LEU A 132 -8.57 -0.56 -5.76
C LEU A 132 -8.13 0.58 -4.83
N GLY A 133 -9.04 1.09 -3.99
CA GLY A 133 -8.71 2.10 -2.99
C GLY A 133 -7.63 1.63 -2.03
N THR A 134 -7.71 0.37 -1.59
CA THR A 134 -6.68 -0.26 -0.73
C THR A 134 -5.34 -0.39 -1.47
N ALA A 135 -5.35 -0.75 -2.77
CA ALA A 135 -4.14 -0.80 -3.58
C ALA A 135 -3.46 0.57 -3.69
N TYR A 136 -4.23 1.64 -3.90
CA TYR A 136 -3.69 3.01 -3.91
C TYR A 136 -3.09 3.41 -2.55
N LEU A 137 -3.73 3.05 -1.44
CA LEU A 137 -3.20 3.31 -0.10
C LEU A 137 -1.87 2.60 0.14
N ARG A 138 -1.76 1.32 -0.26
CA ARG A 138 -0.53 0.52 -0.14
C ARG A 138 0.63 1.07 -0.99
N GLN A 139 0.32 1.78 -2.07
CA GLN A 139 1.30 2.46 -2.93
C GLN A 139 1.61 3.90 -2.50
N GLY A 140 1.06 4.37 -1.38
CA GLY A 140 1.26 5.75 -0.93
C GLY A 140 0.52 6.81 -1.75
N HIS A 141 -0.59 6.44 -2.42
CA HIS A 141 -1.39 7.32 -3.25
C HIS A 141 -2.78 7.66 -2.66
N PRO A 142 -2.86 8.25 -1.44
CA PRO A 142 -4.14 8.51 -0.77
C PRO A 142 -5.08 9.42 -1.57
N ARG A 143 -4.52 10.36 -2.35
CA ARG A 143 -5.34 11.26 -3.18
C ARG A 143 -6.05 10.55 -4.34
N LYS A 144 -5.49 9.45 -4.85
CA LYS A 144 -6.16 8.60 -5.85
C LYS A 144 -7.21 7.70 -5.22
N ALA A 145 -6.98 7.22 -4.00
CA ALA A 145 -7.90 6.35 -3.28
C ALA A 145 -9.21 7.06 -2.94
N MET A 146 -9.17 8.35 -2.54
CA MET A 146 -10.33 9.08 -2.02
C MET A 146 -11.56 9.00 -2.94
N PRO A 147 -11.53 9.47 -4.22
CA PRO A 147 -12.73 9.49 -5.05
C PRO A 147 -13.30 8.09 -5.32
N VAL A 148 -12.45 7.08 -5.41
CA VAL A 148 -12.88 5.69 -5.63
C VAL A 148 -13.64 5.15 -4.41
N LEU A 149 -13.14 5.44 -3.21
CA LEU A 149 -13.77 5.02 -1.97
C LEU A 149 -15.07 5.79 -1.67
N GLU A 150 -15.13 7.09 -1.98
CA GLU A 150 -16.35 7.90 -1.83
C GLU A 150 -17.48 7.40 -2.74
N GLU A 151 -17.18 7.06 -4.00
CA GLU A 151 -18.17 6.45 -4.90
C GLU A 151 -18.69 5.11 -4.35
N ALA A 152 -17.79 4.28 -3.82
CA ALA A 152 -18.12 3.01 -3.20
C ALA A 152 -19.00 3.18 -1.95
N ILE A 153 -18.71 4.16 -1.08
CA ILE A 153 -19.54 4.49 0.10
C ILE A 153 -20.95 4.83 -0.33
N ALA A 154 -21.11 5.76 -1.29
CA ALA A 154 -22.41 6.17 -1.77
C ALA A 154 -23.24 5.00 -2.33
N ALA A 155 -22.61 4.02 -2.95
CA ALA A 155 -23.27 2.80 -3.41
C ALA A 155 -23.67 1.88 -2.25
N ALA A 156 -22.77 1.66 -1.30
CA ALA A 156 -22.99 0.79 -0.14
C ALA A 156 -24.06 1.33 0.82
N GLU A 157 -24.15 2.66 1.00
CA GLU A 157 -25.20 3.32 1.79
C GLU A 157 -26.57 3.10 1.17
N ARG A 158 -26.70 3.36 -0.15
CA ARG A 158 -27.99 3.14 -0.87
C ARG A 158 -28.47 1.71 -0.83
N SER A 159 -27.53 0.76 -0.80
CA SER A 159 -27.83 -0.68 -0.83
C SER A 159 -27.90 -1.31 0.57
N ASN A 160 -27.59 -0.55 1.62
CA ASN A 160 -27.54 -0.98 3.01
C ASN A 160 -26.65 -2.23 3.23
N TRP A 161 -25.38 -2.16 2.79
CA TRP A 161 -24.36 -3.19 3.01
C TRP A 161 -23.48 -2.82 4.22
N PRO A 162 -23.87 -3.19 5.45
CA PRO A 162 -23.23 -2.68 6.66
C PRO A 162 -21.76 -3.10 6.80
N GLN A 163 -21.40 -4.33 6.46
CA GLN A 163 -20.02 -4.80 6.54
C GLN A 163 -19.13 -4.03 5.57
N LEU A 164 -19.57 -3.88 4.32
CA LEU A 164 -18.81 -3.16 3.28
C LEU A 164 -18.65 -1.67 3.64
N LEU A 165 -19.69 -1.06 4.24
CA LEU A 165 -19.60 0.32 4.75
C LEU A 165 -18.53 0.48 5.83
N VAL A 166 -18.47 -0.45 6.78
CA VAL A 166 -17.45 -0.42 7.84
C VAL A 166 -16.05 -0.49 7.25
N GLU A 167 -15.84 -1.38 6.28
CA GLU A 167 -14.55 -1.50 5.60
C GLU A 167 -14.19 -0.23 4.81
N LEU A 168 -15.15 0.36 4.12
CA LEU A 168 -14.96 1.59 3.36
C LEU A 168 -14.64 2.78 4.28
N TYR A 169 -15.36 2.94 5.40
CA TYR A 169 -15.10 3.98 6.39
C TYR A 169 -13.70 3.84 6.99
N ASP A 170 -13.27 2.62 7.30
CA ASP A 170 -11.92 2.33 7.77
C ASP A 170 -10.85 2.73 6.73
N ARG A 171 -11.08 2.46 5.44
CA ARG A 171 -10.17 2.87 4.37
C ARG A 171 -10.12 4.39 4.17
N VAL A 172 -11.25 5.09 4.25
CA VAL A 172 -11.27 6.55 4.19
C VAL A 172 -10.56 7.16 5.41
N GLY A 173 -10.73 6.57 6.59
CA GLY A 173 -9.92 6.90 7.75
C GLY A 173 -8.42 6.79 7.48
N SER A 174 -8.01 5.70 6.84
CA SER A 174 -6.60 5.48 6.43
C SER A 174 -6.13 6.51 5.39
N VAL A 175 -6.99 6.93 4.45
CA VAL A 175 -6.66 8.03 3.51
C VAL A 175 -6.35 9.32 4.27
N HIS A 176 -7.22 9.70 5.21
CA HIS A 176 -7.01 10.91 6.01
C HIS A 176 -5.76 10.82 6.90
N TYR A 177 -5.49 9.64 7.46
CA TYR A 177 -4.29 9.39 8.25
C TYR A 177 -3.01 9.62 7.43
N LEU A 178 -2.91 9.05 6.22
CA LEU A 178 -1.79 9.26 5.31
C LEU A 178 -1.66 10.71 4.83
N LEU A 179 -2.77 11.44 4.72
CA LEU A 179 -2.79 12.87 4.42
C LEU A 179 -2.47 13.76 5.64
N ARG A 180 -2.07 13.17 6.78
CA ARG A 180 -1.78 13.85 8.05
C ARG A 180 -2.98 14.62 8.64
N ARG A 181 -4.21 14.24 8.29
CA ARG A 181 -5.46 14.83 8.79
C ARG A 181 -6.01 14.01 9.96
N ALA A 182 -5.27 13.98 11.08
CA ALA A 182 -5.54 13.10 12.22
C ALA A 182 -6.99 13.21 12.76
N HIS A 183 -7.53 14.43 12.89
CA HIS A 183 -8.91 14.64 13.35
C HIS A 183 -9.95 14.02 12.40
N SER A 184 -9.80 14.20 11.09
CA SER A 184 -10.69 13.58 10.11
C SER A 184 -10.55 12.06 10.09
N ALA A 185 -9.32 11.55 10.19
CA ALA A 185 -9.06 10.11 10.32
C ALA A 185 -9.80 9.53 11.54
N GLY A 186 -9.71 10.22 12.69
CA GLY A 186 -10.38 9.80 13.92
C GLY A 186 -11.90 9.69 13.78
N ARG A 187 -12.52 10.68 13.14
CA ARG A 187 -13.98 10.63 12.90
C ARG A 187 -14.37 9.43 12.04
N TRP A 188 -13.60 9.13 10.99
CA TRP A 188 -13.91 8.01 10.12
C TRP A 188 -13.69 6.65 10.79
N PHE A 189 -12.64 6.50 11.59
CA PHE A 189 -12.42 5.26 12.36
C PHE A 189 -13.48 5.08 13.46
N GLU A 190 -13.95 6.18 14.07
CA GLU A 190 -15.05 6.11 15.04
C GLU A 190 -16.36 5.72 14.37
N GLN A 191 -16.71 6.32 13.23
CA GLN A 191 -17.87 5.93 12.44
C GLN A 191 -17.80 4.46 12.01
N ALA A 192 -16.62 3.98 11.62
CA ALA A 192 -16.42 2.57 11.29
C ALA A 192 -16.70 1.67 12.50
N PHE A 193 -16.18 2.04 13.68
CA PHE A 193 -16.40 1.29 14.92
C PHE A 193 -17.86 1.31 15.37
N GLU A 194 -18.48 2.48 15.42
CA GLU A 194 -19.91 2.62 15.76
C GLU A 194 -20.81 1.82 14.82
N ARG A 195 -20.51 1.86 13.51
CA ARG A 195 -21.27 1.08 12.53
C ARG A 195 -21.05 -0.41 12.69
N TYR A 196 -19.82 -0.84 13.02
CA TYR A 196 -19.49 -2.23 13.33
C TYR A 196 -20.34 -2.75 14.50
N GLU A 197 -20.36 -2.02 15.62
CA GLU A 197 -21.11 -2.41 16.83
C GLU A 197 -22.63 -2.34 16.58
N SER A 198 -23.14 -1.26 15.96
CA SER A 198 -24.58 -1.09 15.73
C SER A 198 -25.16 -2.09 14.73
N ALA A 199 -24.37 -2.57 13.77
CA ALA A 199 -24.78 -3.61 12.84
C ALA A 199 -24.64 -5.03 13.42
N GLY A 200 -24.12 -5.17 14.64
CA GLY A 200 -23.92 -6.46 15.30
C GLY A 200 -22.95 -7.38 14.56
N LEU A 201 -21.98 -6.82 13.84
CA LEU A 201 -21.02 -7.59 13.06
C LEU A 201 -20.15 -8.45 13.99
N LYS A 202 -19.84 -9.66 13.53
CA LYS A 202 -19.01 -10.62 14.28
C LYS A 202 -17.76 -10.99 13.48
N ASP A 203 -17.11 -9.97 12.93
CA ASP A 203 -15.85 -10.12 12.19
C ASP A 203 -14.70 -9.57 13.07
N PRO A 204 -13.99 -10.44 13.80
CA PRO A 204 -12.93 -10.01 14.69
C PRO A 204 -11.69 -9.49 13.92
N VAL A 205 -11.47 -9.88 12.66
CA VAL A 205 -10.42 -9.33 11.78
C VAL A 205 -10.68 -7.85 11.54
N LEU A 206 -11.89 -7.53 11.11
CA LEU A 206 -12.31 -6.15 10.88
C LEU A 206 -12.26 -5.32 12.18
N LYS A 207 -12.71 -5.90 13.29
CA LYS A 207 -12.64 -5.25 14.61
C LYS A 207 -11.21 -4.92 15.02
N ALA A 208 -10.31 -5.90 14.93
CA ALA A 208 -8.89 -5.71 15.27
C ALA A 208 -8.24 -4.61 14.45
N ARG A 209 -8.52 -4.57 13.12
CA ARG A 209 -8.00 -3.56 12.21
C ARG A 209 -8.47 -2.14 12.60
N ILE A 210 -9.75 -1.96 12.86
CA ILE A 210 -10.31 -0.66 13.29
C ILE A 210 -9.71 -0.21 14.62
N LEU A 211 -9.61 -1.11 15.59
CA LEU A 211 -8.97 -0.81 16.87
C LEU A 211 -7.50 -0.45 16.73
N GLY A 212 -6.77 -1.15 15.86
CA GLY A 212 -5.38 -0.84 15.52
C GLY A 212 -5.22 0.56 14.91
N HIS A 213 -6.11 0.94 13.98
CA HIS A 213 -6.10 2.29 13.39
C HIS A 213 -6.44 3.37 14.42
N ARG A 214 -7.37 3.13 15.35
CA ARG A 214 -7.65 4.04 16.46
C ARG A 214 -6.43 4.20 17.38
N ALA A 215 -5.73 3.10 17.66
CA ALA A 215 -4.48 3.14 18.43
C ALA A 215 -3.38 3.97 17.74
N ASN A 216 -3.26 3.88 16.41
CA ASN A 216 -2.36 4.72 15.62
C ASN A 216 -2.62 6.22 15.81
N LEU A 217 -3.87 6.64 16.02
CA LEU A 217 -4.20 8.04 16.29
C LEU A 217 -3.65 8.52 17.62
N HIS A 218 -3.77 7.71 18.69
CA HIS A 218 -3.16 8.03 19.98
C HIS A 218 -1.64 8.14 19.86
N TYR A 219 -1.01 7.22 19.11
CA TYR A 219 0.43 7.29 18.87
C TYR A 219 0.84 8.60 18.16
N VAL A 220 0.15 8.97 17.07
CA VAL A 220 0.43 10.22 16.32
C VAL A 220 0.11 11.46 17.16
N ALA A 221 -0.87 11.40 18.05
CA ALA A 221 -1.19 12.47 18.99
C ALA A 221 -0.15 12.63 20.11
N GLY A 222 0.88 11.77 20.17
CA GLY A 222 1.88 11.79 21.24
C GLY A 222 1.35 11.27 22.59
N GLN A 223 0.37 10.39 22.54
CA GLN A 223 -0.28 9.73 23.68
C GLN A 223 0.12 8.24 23.71
N PRO A 224 1.39 7.92 24.00
CA PRO A 224 1.88 6.54 23.86
C PRO A 224 1.27 5.56 24.87
N VAL A 225 0.83 6.03 26.04
CA VAL A 225 0.20 5.18 27.05
C VAL A 225 -1.19 4.73 26.58
N GLU A 226 -1.98 5.67 26.06
CA GLU A 226 -3.29 5.42 25.47
C GLU A 226 -3.17 4.54 24.21
N ALA A 227 -2.13 4.78 23.39
CA ALA A 227 -1.84 3.95 22.23
C ALA A 227 -1.56 2.50 22.64
N ILE A 228 -0.73 2.27 23.66
CA ILE A 228 -0.42 0.93 24.17
C ILE A 228 -1.69 0.20 24.58
N ALA A 229 -2.55 0.83 25.40
CA ALA A 229 -3.79 0.23 25.86
C ALA A 229 -4.75 -0.11 24.69
N ALA A 230 -4.82 0.76 23.70
CA ALA A 230 -5.65 0.55 22.51
C ALA A 230 -5.10 -0.60 21.61
N TYR A 231 -3.78 -0.68 21.46
CA TYR A 231 -3.15 -1.79 20.71
C TYR A 231 -3.33 -3.14 21.45
N GLU A 232 -3.21 -3.17 22.76
CA GLU A 232 -3.45 -4.39 23.54
C GLU A 232 -4.89 -4.89 23.37
N SER A 233 -5.87 -3.98 23.30
CA SER A 233 -7.26 -4.32 22.98
C SER A 233 -7.43 -4.85 21.56
N ALA A 234 -6.68 -4.29 20.59
CA ALA A 234 -6.68 -4.76 19.20
C ALA A 234 -6.07 -6.16 19.08
N ILE A 235 -5.00 -6.47 19.82
CA ILE A 235 -4.40 -7.81 19.88
C ILE A 235 -5.41 -8.83 20.36
N ALA A 236 -6.12 -8.55 21.45
CA ALA A 236 -7.13 -9.45 22.01
C ALA A 236 -8.24 -9.82 20.99
N ALA A 237 -8.58 -8.90 20.09
CA ALA A 237 -9.51 -9.18 18.99
C ALA A 237 -8.85 -9.99 17.86
N ALA A 238 -7.61 -9.69 17.49
CA ALA A 238 -6.89 -10.32 16.38
C ALA A 238 -6.42 -11.75 16.67
N GLU A 239 -6.04 -12.05 17.92
CA GLU A 239 -5.59 -13.38 18.33
C GLU A 239 -6.65 -14.46 18.17
N GLN A 240 -7.93 -14.08 18.23
CA GLN A 240 -9.05 -15.02 18.07
C GLN A 240 -9.13 -15.63 16.66
N VAL A 241 -8.54 -14.99 15.67
CA VAL A 241 -8.69 -15.37 14.24
C VAL A 241 -7.38 -15.57 13.51
N LEU A 242 -6.23 -15.40 14.15
CA LEU A 242 -4.90 -15.51 13.53
C LEU A 242 -4.74 -14.63 12.27
N ASP A 243 -5.31 -13.41 12.30
CA ASP A 243 -5.07 -12.43 11.22
C ASP A 243 -3.63 -11.91 11.31
N MET A 244 -2.74 -12.61 10.63
CA MET A 244 -1.31 -12.30 10.65
C MET A 244 -0.99 -10.88 10.15
N PRO A 245 -1.56 -10.38 9.02
CA PRO A 245 -1.30 -9.01 8.58
C PRO A 245 -1.72 -7.94 9.59
N ALA A 246 -2.91 -8.07 10.20
CA ALA A 246 -3.38 -7.12 11.21
C ALA A 246 -2.50 -7.18 12.46
N LEU A 247 -2.16 -8.37 12.94
CA LEU A 247 -1.25 -8.54 14.08
C LEU A 247 0.12 -7.93 13.85
N ALA A 248 0.68 -8.05 12.64
CA ALA A 248 1.98 -7.49 12.32
C ALA A 248 1.98 -5.95 12.47
N GLY A 249 0.99 -5.26 11.91
CA GLY A 249 0.85 -3.81 12.03
C GLY A 249 0.56 -3.36 13.47
N ILE A 250 -0.23 -4.13 14.23
CA ILE A 250 -0.50 -3.84 15.64
C ILE A 250 0.79 -4.00 16.48
N TYR A 251 1.58 -5.06 16.26
CA TYR A 251 2.85 -5.26 16.96
C TYR A 251 3.88 -4.17 16.62
N GLU A 252 3.92 -3.69 15.38
CA GLU A 252 4.76 -2.55 14.98
C GLU A 252 4.36 -1.28 15.73
N GLY A 253 3.08 -0.89 15.70
CA GLY A 253 2.60 0.29 16.41
C GLY A 253 2.81 0.22 17.92
N LEU A 254 2.63 -0.96 18.51
CA LEU A 254 2.89 -1.20 19.91
C LEU A 254 4.40 -1.07 20.24
N ALA A 255 5.27 -1.59 19.38
CA ALA A 255 6.72 -1.44 19.53
C ALA A 255 7.15 0.03 19.51
N LEU A 256 6.63 0.81 18.56
CA LEU A 256 6.90 2.25 18.47
C LEU A 256 6.38 3.02 19.70
N SER A 257 5.22 2.62 20.24
CA SER A 257 4.64 3.23 21.45
C SER A 257 5.48 2.92 22.70
N PHE A 258 5.98 1.68 22.84
CA PHE A 258 6.91 1.32 23.91
C PHE A 258 8.27 2.01 23.78
N GLN A 259 8.75 2.23 22.55
CA GLN A 259 9.96 3.02 22.30
C GLN A 259 9.78 4.46 22.79
N GLN A 260 8.65 5.12 22.51
CA GLN A 260 8.37 6.48 22.98
C GLN A 260 8.32 6.59 24.51
N THR A 261 7.93 5.53 25.20
CA THR A 261 7.94 5.48 26.68
C THR A 261 9.28 5.01 27.27
N GLY A 262 10.31 4.78 26.44
CA GLY A 262 11.63 4.30 26.89
C GLY A 262 11.67 2.82 27.28
N GLN A 263 10.61 2.06 27.03
CA GLN A 263 10.51 0.64 27.37
C GLN A 263 11.09 -0.23 26.24
N TYR A 264 12.36 -0.03 25.90
CA TYR A 264 13.03 -0.63 24.74
C TYR A 264 12.98 -2.17 24.70
N ALA A 265 13.07 -2.83 25.85
CA ALA A 265 13.01 -4.30 25.89
C ALA A 265 11.65 -4.84 25.41
N ARG A 266 10.55 -4.18 25.81
CA ARG A 266 9.20 -4.51 25.34
C ARG A 266 9.04 -4.13 23.87
N ALA A 267 9.52 -2.95 23.47
CA ALA A 267 9.51 -2.49 22.09
C ALA A 267 10.18 -3.51 21.15
N LEU A 268 11.39 -3.95 21.44
CA LEU A 268 12.11 -4.96 20.66
C LEU A 268 11.38 -6.31 20.62
N SER A 269 10.77 -6.72 21.75
CA SER A 269 10.00 -7.98 21.80
C SER A 269 8.80 -7.97 20.86
N TYR A 270 8.04 -6.86 20.82
CA TYR A 270 6.89 -6.73 19.92
C TYR A 270 7.33 -6.55 18.45
N ALA A 271 8.35 -5.74 18.19
CA ALA A 271 8.93 -5.61 16.87
C ALA A 271 9.39 -6.96 16.29
N GLN A 272 10.01 -7.81 17.14
CA GLN A 272 10.41 -9.17 16.74
C GLN A 272 9.22 -10.07 16.40
N LYS A 273 8.08 -9.93 17.09
CA LYS A 273 6.85 -10.65 16.75
C LYS A 273 6.32 -10.21 15.38
N GLY A 274 6.24 -8.91 15.14
CA GLY A 274 5.83 -8.35 13.84
C GLY A 274 6.76 -8.77 12.70
N LEU A 275 8.08 -8.72 12.93
CA LEU A 275 9.09 -9.12 11.95
C LEU A 275 8.90 -10.57 11.49
N ARG A 276 8.70 -11.50 12.42
CA ARG A 276 8.45 -12.91 12.07
C ARG A 276 7.21 -13.09 11.21
N ILE A 277 6.17 -12.31 11.45
CA ILE A 277 4.96 -12.35 10.63
C ILE A 277 5.24 -11.82 9.23
N PHE A 278 5.86 -10.65 9.08
CA PHE A 278 6.17 -10.10 7.76
C PHE A 278 7.11 -11.01 6.96
N GLU A 279 8.05 -11.68 7.62
CA GLU A 279 8.90 -12.69 6.98
C GLU A 279 8.11 -13.90 6.48
N THR A 280 7.15 -14.38 7.28
CA THR A 280 6.24 -15.47 6.89
C THR A 280 5.38 -15.08 5.69
N LEU A 281 4.89 -13.85 5.67
CA LEU A 281 4.10 -13.28 4.58
C LEU A 281 4.97 -12.91 3.36
N ARG A 282 6.30 -12.98 3.47
CA ARG A 282 7.26 -12.54 2.46
C ARG A 282 7.14 -11.07 2.08
N ASP A 283 6.62 -10.26 2.99
CA ASP A 283 6.60 -8.80 2.83
C ASP A 283 7.98 -8.23 3.18
N VAL A 284 8.85 -8.20 2.17
CA VAL A 284 10.26 -7.80 2.32
C VAL A 284 10.38 -6.34 2.75
N ARG A 285 9.48 -5.46 2.27
CA ARG A 285 9.51 -4.03 2.60
C ARG A 285 9.16 -3.79 4.06
N MET A 286 8.02 -4.32 4.53
CA MET A 286 7.61 -4.17 5.93
C MET A 286 8.59 -4.84 6.90
N ALA A 287 9.14 -5.98 6.53
CA ALA A 287 10.22 -6.62 7.29
C ALA A 287 11.49 -5.74 7.34
N GLY A 288 11.79 -5.02 6.27
CA GLY A 288 12.87 -4.04 6.20
C GLY A 288 12.64 -2.83 7.11
N GLU A 289 11.43 -2.29 7.12
CA GLU A 289 11.01 -1.19 8.01
C GLU A 289 11.16 -1.57 9.50
N LEU A 290 10.69 -2.75 9.89
CA LEU A 290 10.86 -3.22 11.26
C LEU A 290 12.34 -3.44 11.64
N ARG A 291 13.17 -3.95 10.70
CA ARG A 291 14.62 -4.05 10.96
C ARG A 291 15.27 -2.69 11.15
N LEU A 292 14.86 -1.68 10.36
CA LEU A 292 15.32 -0.31 10.55
C LEU A 292 14.98 0.20 11.97
N ASN A 293 13.70 0.12 12.34
CA ASN A 293 13.23 0.57 13.65
C ASN A 293 13.92 -0.17 14.81
N MET A 294 14.06 -1.48 14.72
CA MET A 294 14.78 -2.30 15.71
C MET A 294 16.25 -1.92 15.79
N GLY A 295 16.92 -1.72 14.67
CA GLY A 295 18.31 -1.30 14.60
C GLY A 295 18.53 0.07 15.26
N GLU A 296 17.65 1.04 15.01
CA GLU A 296 17.69 2.35 15.68
C GLU A 296 17.52 2.22 17.21
N MET A 297 16.58 1.38 17.68
CA MET A 297 16.39 1.12 19.10
C MET A 297 17.64 0.49 19.74
N LEU A 298 18.32 -0.41 19.03
CA LEU A 298 19.55 -1.05 19.51
C LEU A 298 20.72 -0.07 19.55
N LEU A 299 20.85 0.82 18.56
CA LEU A 299 21.86 1.89 18.59
C LEU A 299 21.67 2.81 19.80
N GLN A 300 20.42 3.18 20.11
CA GLN A 300 20.11 3.99 21.31
C GLN A 300 20.50 3.30 22.62
N GLN A 301 20.60 1.96 22.62
CA GLN A 301 21.05 1.16 23.77
C GLN A 301 22.56 0.83 23.74
N GLY A 302 23.32 1.33 22.78
CA GLY A 302 24.72 0.99 22.57
C GLY A 302 24.99 -0.44 22.08
N ARG A 303 23.95 -1.16 21.63
CA ARG A 303 24.04 -2.53 21.08
C ARG A 303 24.38 -2.51 19.60
N VAL A 304 25.53 -1.88 19.29
CA VAL A 304 25.92 -1.52 17.92
C VAL A 304 26.04 -2.72 16.99
N ALA A 305 26.60 -3.85 17.46
CA ALA A 305 26.81 -5.03 16.62
C ALA A 305 25.47 -5.67 16.17
N GLU A 306 24.49 -5.69 17.06
CA GLU A 306 23.16 -6.22 16.77
C GLU A 306 22.37 -5.30 15.84
N ALA A 307 22.52 -3.98 16.01
CA ALA A 307 21.93 -2.99 15.12
C ALA A 307 22.47 -3.14 13.70
N GLU A 308 23.79 -3.21 13.53
CA GLU A 308 24.43 -3.38 12.23
C GLU A 308 24.00 -4.68 11.53
N HIS A 309 23.85 -5.77 12.27
CA HIS A 309 23.34 -7.03 11.72
C HIS A 309 21.95 -6.84 11.12
N LEU A 310 21.02 -6.20 11.82
CA LEU A 310 19.68 -5.93 11.33
C LEU A 310 19.67 -5.02 10.08
N PHE A 311 20.45 -3.95 10.10
CA PHE A 311 20.56 -3.06 8.95
C PHE A 311 21.14 -3.78 7.71
N THR A 312 22.17 -4.59 7.91
CA THR A 312 22.81 -5.35 6.83
C THR A 312 21.84 -6.35 6.20
N GLU A 313 21.19 -7.15 7.05
CA GLU A 313 20.20 -8.13 6.59
C GLU A 313 19.03 -7.46 5.84
N GLY A 314 18.52 -6.35 6.37
CA GLY A 314 17.47 -5.56 5.73
C GLY A 314 17.91 -5.02 4.38
N ALA A 315 19.11 -4.40 4.32
CA ALA A 315 19.66 -3.82 3.09
C ALA A 315 19.89 -4.87 2.00
N GLU A 316 20.39 -6.07 2.35
CA GLU A 316 20.57 -7.16 1.38
C GLU A 316 19.26 -7.62 0.76
N ARG A 317 18.19 -7.71 1.56
CA ARG A 317 16.86 -8.11 1.08
C ARG A 317 16.22 -7.05 0.20
N LEU A 318 16.32 -5.77 0.57
CA LEU A 318 15.76 -4.66 -0.21
C LEU A 318 16.51 -4.42 -1.52
N ARG A 319 17.81 -4.66 -1.60
CA ARG A 319 18.57 -4.63 -2.85
C ARG A 319 18.01 -5.60 -3.90
N ARG A 320 17.54 -6.78 -3.48
CA ARG A 320 16.99 -7.79 -4.39
C ARG A 320 15.67 -7.38 -5.04
N ILE A 321 14.93 -6.47 -4.42
CA ILE A 321 13.64 -5.96 -4.93
C ILE A 321 13.75 -4.54 -5.48
N ASP A 322 14.97 -3.96 -5.56
CA ASP A 322 15.28 -2.57 -5.99
C ASP A 322 14.44 -1.52 -5.24
N ASP A 323 14.25 -1.70 -3.93
CA ASP A 323 13.54 -0.71 -3.10
C ASP A 323 14.42 0.53 -2.91
N ARG A 324 14.06 1.62 -3.57
CA ARG A 324 14.86 2.87 -3.62
C ARG A 324 14.55 3.86 -2.51
N GLU A 325 13.49 3.61 -1.75
CA GLU A 325 13.07 4.52 -0.67
C GLU A 325 13.64 4.09 0.67
N LEU A 326 13.52 2.81 1.03
CA LEU A 326 13.93 2.30 2.34
C LEU A 326 15.41 1.88 2.38
N LEU A 327 15.97 1.41 1.26
CA LEU A 327 17.36 0.96 1.20
C LEU A 327 18.37 2.04 1.65
N PRO A 328 18.26 3.33 1.25
CA PRO A 328 19.18 4.37 1.73
C PRO A 328 19.20 4.50 3.25
N LEU A 329 18.03 4.35 3.91
CA LEU A 329 17.91 4.47 5.36
C LEU A 329 18.63 3.35 6.10
N LEU A 330 18.56 2.12 5.60
CA LEU A 330 19.30 0.99 6.17
C LEU A 330 20.82 1.16 5.99
N VAL A 331 21.26 1.67 4.83
CA VAL A 331 22.69 1.97 4.60
C VAL A 331 23.17 3.09 5.53
N VAL A 332 22.33 4.09 5.78
CA VAL A 332 22.60 5.14 6.80
C VAL A 332 22.74 4.53 8.19
N GLY A 333 21.86 3.60 8.59
CA GLY A 333 21.98 2.89 9.88
C GLY A 333 23.29 2.12 10.02
N MET A 334 23.76 1.47 8.94
CA MET A 334 25.08 0.84 8.90
C MET A 334 26.21 1.86 9.07
N ALA A 335 26.11 3.03 8.44
CA ALA A 335 27.10 4.10 8.57
C ALA A 335 27.12 4.68 10.01
N GLU A 336 25.97 4.85 10.64
CA GLU A 336 25.87 5.24 12.05
C GLU A 336 26.51 4.18 12.97
N SER A 337 26.28 2.89 12.70
CA SER A 337 26.91 1.79 13.43
C SER A 337 28.43 1.81 13.29
N ALA A 338 28.96 2.14 12.13
CA ALA A 338 30.41 2.30 11.91
C ALA A 338 30.95 3.51 12.67
N LEU A 339 30.26 4.65 12.68
CA LEU A 339 30.64 5.83 13.49
C LEU A 339 30.69 5.53 15.00
N GLU A 340 29.74 4.77 15.52
CA GLU A 340 29.73 4.40 16.95
C GLU A 340 30.88 3.46 17.34
N ARG A 341 31.62 2.90 16.36
CA ARG A 341 32.85 2.12 16.54
C ARG A 341 34.10 2.87 16.15
N ASP A 342 34.02 4.17 15.89
CA ASP A 342 35.11 5.00 15.39
C ASP A 342 35.67 4.56 14.03
N ASP A 343 34.96 3.69 13.28
CA ASP A 343 35.33 3.26 11.91
C ASP A 343 34.86 4.29 10.88
N THR A 344 35.55 5.42 10.83
CA THR A 344 35.21 6.55 9.94
C THR A 344 35.42 6.24 8.47
N ASP A 345 36.32 5.30 8.12
CA ASP A 345 36.56 4.90 6.75
C ASP A 345 35.39 4.09 6.22
N ARG A 346 34.94 3.11 6.99
CA ARG A 346 33.75 2.33 6.65
C ARG A 346 32.49 3.18 6.60
N ALA A 347 32.32 4.10 7.55
CA ALA A 347 31.22 5.07 7.54
C ALA A 347 31.21 5.93 6.28
N SER A 348 32.40 6.38 5.80
CA SER A 348 32.53 7.17 4.57
C SER A 348 32.11 6.38 3.32
N GLU A 349 32.57 5.12 3.18
CA GLU A 349 32.15 4.24 2.07
C GLU A 349 30.64 4.02 2.02
N LEU A 350 30.04 3.79 3.20
CA LEU A 350 28.59 3.57 3.30
C LEU A 350 27.79 4.84 2.96
N ILE A 351 28.27 6.01 3.40
CA ILE A 351 27.62 7.28 3.06
C ILE A 351 27.73 7.61 1.57
N GLU A 352 28.85 7.31 0.92
CA GLU A 352 28.98 7.46 -0.52
C GLU A 352 27.95 6.59 -1.27
N GLN A 353 27.74 5.34 -0.84
CA GLN A 353 26.70 4.47 -1.36
C GLN A 353 25.29 5.05 -1.11
N ALA A 354 25.02 5.56 0.10
CA ALA A 354 23.72 6.15 0.43
C ALA A 354 23.43 7.42 -0.40
N LEU A 355 24.44 8.26 -0.65
CA LEU A 355 24.34 9.45 -1.50
C LEU A 355 24.00 9.08 -2.96
N ASP A 356 24.62 8.03 -3.52
CA ASP A 356 24.25 7.55 -4.86
C ASP A 356 22.79 7.02 -4.89
N LEU A 357 22.39 6.25 -3.90
CA LEU A 357 21.03 5.73 -3.80
C LEU A 357 19.98 6.85 -3.72
N VAL A 358 20.23 7.88 -2.90
CA VAL A 358 19.27 8.97 -2.69
C VAL A 358 19.12 9.87 -3.92
N THR A 359 20.13 9.94 -4.80
CA THR A 359 20.00 10.69 -6.08
C THR A 359 18.97 10.06 -7.01
N ARG A 360 18.68 8.77 -6.83
CA ARG A 360 17.72 7.99 -7.61
C ARG A 360 16.37 7.84 -6.90
N SER A 361 16.26 8.35 -5.68
CA SER A 361 15.05 8.34 -4.87
C SER A 361 14.39 9.72 -4.89
N SER A 362 13.05 9.76 -4.84
CA SER A 362 12.28 10.99 -4.65
C SER A 362 11.89 11.22 -3.20
N ASP A 363 12.34 10.38 -2.26
CA ASP A 363 11.99 10.47 -0.85
C ASP A 363 12.83 11.55 -0.13
N PRO A 364 12.20 12.65 0.32
CA PRO A 364 12.90 13.71 1.04
C PRO A 364 13.35 13.27 2.44
N ILE A 365 12.69 12.29 3.07
CA ILE A 365 13.07 11.78 4.40
C ILE A 365 14.42 11.06 4.31
N ALA A 366 14.56 10.17 3.32
CA ALA A 366 15.82 9.48 3.05
C ALA A 366 16.94 10.50 2.74
N SER A 367 16.65 11.53 1.93
CA SER A 367 17.62 12.58 1.63
C SER A 367 18.09 13.31 2.89
N VAL A 368 17.18 13.68 3.79
CA VAL A 368 17.55 14.32 5.08
C VAL A 368 18.44 13.41 5.92
N ALA A 369 18.06 12.13 6.06
CA ALA A 369 18.81 11.17 6.87
C ALA A 369 20.24 10.97 6.32
N VAL A 370 20.37 10.79 5.00
CA VAL A 370 21.67 10.61 4.33
C VAL A 370 22.55 11.84 4.52
N HIS A 371 22.03 13.05 4.27
CA HIS A 371 22.81 14.27 4.42
C HIS A 371 23.17 14.57 5.87
N ARG A 372 22.28 14.28 6.84
CA ARG A 372 22.58 14.40 8.28
C ARG A 372 23.78 13.55 8.68
N VAL A 373 23.77 12.27 8.29
CA VAL A 373 24.87 11.35 8.69
C VAL A 373 26.13 11.61 7.85
N ALA A 374 26.00 12.04 6.60
CA ALA A 374 27.12 12.53 5.80
C ALA A 374 27.84 13.71 6.48
N GLY A 375 27.09 14.63 7.08
CA GLY A 375 27.64 15.71 7.90
C GLY A 375 28.42 15.18 9.10
N ARG A 376 27.89 14.22 9.85
CA ARG A 376 28.57 13.56 10.99
C ARG A 376 29.84 12.86 10.55
N VAL A 377 29.82 12.09 9.48
CA VAL A 377 31.00 11.38 8.93
C VAL A 377 32.07 12.37 8.47
N ALA A 378 31.70 13.42 7.74
CA ALA A 378 32.62 14.44 7.28
C ALA A 378 33.28 15.16 8.47
N HIS A 379 32.51 15.48 9.50
CA HIS A 379 33.01 16.08 10.74
C HIS A 379 34.01 15.16 11.47
N ALA A 380 33.66 13.88 11.67
CA ALA A 380 34.54 12.89 12.29
C ALA A 380 35.87 12.72 11.54
N ARG A 381 35.87 12.96 10.22
CA ARG A 381 37.08 12.96 9.38
C ARG A 381 37.81 14.32 9.32
N GLY A 382 37.39 15.31 10.10
CA GLY A 382 37.99 16.65 10.14
C GLY A 382 37.69 17.51 8.92
N ARG A 383 36.73 17.13 8.04
CA ARG A 383 36.34 17.84 6.81
C ARG A 383 35.23 18.86 7.10
N ARG A 384 35.53 19.91 7.87
CA ARG A 384 34.56 20.88 8.39
C ARG A 384 33.63 21.47 7.34
N GLU A 385 34.19 22.06 6.27
CA GLU A 385 33.40 22.69 5.22
C GLU A 385 32.41 21.70 4.54
N THR A 386 32.84 20.46 4.38
CA THR A 386 32.01 19.41 3.81
C THR A 386 30.90 19.01 4.79
N ALA A 387 31.22 18.93 6.09
CA ALA A 387 30.24 18.65 7.13
C ALA A 387 29.13 19.73 7.16
N HIS A 388 29.51 21.02 7.16
CA HIS A 388 28.57 22.12 7.16
C HIS A 388 27.65 22.09 5.93
N ARG A 389 28.21 21.88 4.73
CA ARG A 389 27.40 21.75 3.50
C ARG A 389 26.37 20.64 3.59
N HIS A 390 26.73 19.50 4.16
CA HIS A 390 25.78 18.41 4.32
C HIS A 390 24.70 18.72 5.35
N PHE A 391 25.03 19.30 6.49
CA PHE A 391 24.04 19.70 7.47
C PHE A 391 23.09 20.76 6.93
N GLU A 392 23.59 21.76 6.22
CA GLU A 392 22.75 22.79 5.59
C GLU A 392 21.83 22.17 4.53
N ARG A 393 22.32 21.27 3.70
CA ARG A 393 21.50 20.54 2.73
C ARG A 393 20.42 19.70 3.40
N ALA A 394 20.73 19.02 4.50
CA ALA A 394 19.75 18.30 5.28
C ALA A 394 18.66 19.21 5.84
N LEU A 395 19.02 20.41 6.33
CA LEU A 395 18.07 21.40 6.84
C LEU A 395 17.17 21.96 5.72
N GLU A 396 17.73 22.29 4.55
CA GLU A 396 16.96 22.75 3.40
C GLU A 396 15.86 21.74 3.03
N VAL A 397 16.23 20.46 2.90
CA VAL A 397 15.27 19.41 2.56
C VAL A 397 14.28 19.20 3.70
N ALA A 398 14.73 19.22 4.96
CA ALA A 398 13.87 19.07 6.13
C ALA A 398 12.80 20.17 6.25
N LEU A 399 13.01 21.37 5.68
CA LEU A 399 12.01 22.41 5.59
C LEU A 399 10.87 22.08 4.62
N THR A 400 11.11 21.24 3.63
CA THR A 400 10.07 20.78 2.70
C THR A 400 9.21 19.66 3.26
N VAL A 401 9.68 19.03 4.35
CA VAL A 401 8.99 17.95 5.07
C VAL A 401 8.39 18.53 6.34
N ASP A 402 7.08 18.39 6.53
CA ASP A 402 6.41 18.84 7.76
C ASP A 402 6.70 17.87 8.93
N SER A 403 7.97 17.82 9.35
CA SER A 403 8.46 16.97 10.45
C SER A 403 9.37 17.76 11.39
N PRO A 404 8.83 18.30 12.49
CA PRO A 404 9.61 18.98 13.52
C PRO A 404 10.71 18.10 14.12
N ASP A 405 10.44 16.82 14.34
CA ASP A 405 11.40 15.87 14.92
C ASP A 405 12.62 15.68 14.01
N LEU A 406 12.40 15.59 12.71
CA LEU A 406 13.48 15.45 11.73
C LEU A 406 14.39 16.69 11.74
N ARG A 407 13.77 17.88 11.73
CA ARG A 407 14.52 19.15 11.85
C ARG A 407 15.31 19.24 13.16
N ALA A 408 14.68 18.86 14.26
CA ALA A 408 15.35 18.85 15.57
C ALA A 408 16.59 17.97 15.57
N ARG A 409 16.51 16.74 15.03
CA ARG A 409 17.65 15.81 14.92
C ARG A 409 18.79 16.39 14.09
N VAL A 410 18.51 16.93 12.90
CA VAL A 410 19.55 17.53 12.04
C VAL A 410 20.21 18.72 12.73
N THR A 411 19.38 19.60 13.31
CA THR A 411 19.86 20.83 13.98
C THR A 411 20.70 20.49 15.20
N TYR A 412 20.34 19.45 15.95
CA TYR A 412 21.10 18.97 17.10
C TYR A 412 22.47 18.43 16.68
N ASP A 413 22.55 17.56 15.66
CA ASP A 413 23.81 16.99 15.17
C ASP A 413 24.74 18.11 14.64
N TYR A 414 24.17 19.12 13.97
CA TYR A 414 24.92 20.27 13.51
C TYR A 414 25.46 21.13 14.68
N ALA A 415 24.63 21.33 15.72
CA ALA A 415 25.07 22.03 16.92
C ALA A 415 26.24 21.32 17.61
N ARG A 416 26.19 19.99 17.69
CA ARG A 416 27.28 19.16 18.25
C ARG A 416 28.57 19.29 17.43
N ALA A 417 28.49 19.35 16.12
CA ALA A 417 29.65 19.57 15.26
C ALA A 417 30.28 20.94 15.49
N LEU A 418 29.47 22.01 15.54
CA LEU A 418 29.93 23.38 15.81
C LEU A 418 30.55 23.51 17.21
N GLU A 419 29.97 22.87 18.25
CA GLU A 419 30.49 22.84 19.58
C GLU A 419 31.91 22.20 19.63
N ALA A 420 32.06 21.06 18.95
CA ALA A 420 33.35 20.36 18.86
C ALA A 420 34.40 21.16 18.06
N GLU A 421 33.99 22.03 17.18
CA GLU A 421 34.85 22.95 16.43
C GLU A 421 35.23 24.22 17.21
N GLY A 422 34.62 24.43 18.37
CA GLY A 422 34.86 25.58 19.25
C GLY A 422 34.00 26.79 18.96
N ASP A 423 33.03 26.70 17.99
CA ASP A 423 32.10 27.79 17.72
C ASP A 423 30.87 27.71 18.67
N ALA A 424 31.14 28.03 19.94
CA ALA A 424 30.12 27.97 20.99
C ALA A 424 28.92 28.90 20.71
N ALA A 425 29.14 30.02 20.01
CA ALA A 425 28.09 30.97 19.74
C ALA A 425 27.06 30.38 18.75
N GLN A 426 27.52 29.86 17.64
CA GLN A 426 26.63 29.21 16.66
C GLN A 426 26.04 27.90 17.21
N ALA A 427 26.82 27.10 17.96
CA ALA A 427 26.33 25.90 18.61
C ALA A 427 25.14 26.21 19.52
N ALA A 428 25.22 27.24 20.37
CA ALA A 428 24.13 27.63 21.27
C ALA A 428 22.85 28.04 20.51
N VAL A 429 22.99 28.74 19.40
CA VAL A 429 21.85 29.10 18.52
C VAL A 429 21.20 27.84 17.97
N ARG A 430 21.99 26.90 17.44
CA ARG A 430 21.48 25.64 16.86
C ARG A 430 20.85 24.73 17.92
N PHE A 431 21.43 24.62 19.13
CA PHE A 431 20.79 23.87 20.22
C PHE A 431 19.43 24.44 20.59
N ARG A 432 19.29 25.77 20.66
CA ARG A 432 18.00 26.41 20.90
C ARG A 432 17.00 26.09 19.80
N GLN A 433 17.40 26.20 18.54
CA GLN A 433 16.53 25.85 17.38
C GLN A 433 16.10 24.37 17.42
N ALA A 434 17.01 23.44 17.77
CA ALA A 434 16.68 22.03 17.91
C ALA A 434 15.66 21.79 19.04
N TYR A 435 15.85 22.46 20.18
CA TYR A 435 14.92 22.40 21.30
C TYR A 435 13.54 22.95 20.96
N GLU A 436 13.48 24.11 20.29
CA GLU A 436 12.22 24.72 19.85
C GLU A 436 11.50 23.84 18.82
N ALA A 437 12.22 23.27 17.85
CA ALA A 437 11.66 22.36 16.87
C ALA A 437 11.08 21.08 17.52
N GLY A 438 11.80 20.49 18.49
CA GLY A 438 11.33 19.30 19.21
C GLY A 438 10.17 19.58 20.19
N ARG A 439 9.98 20.82 20.62
CA ARG A 439 8.85 21.27 21.44
C ARG A 439 7.66 21.76 20.63
N SER A 440 7.84 22.07 19.34
CA SER A 440 6.70 22.44 18.52
C SER A 440 5.66 21.35 18.65
N PRO A 441 4.45 21.65 19.13
CA PRO A 441 3.40 20.66 19.14
C PRO A 441 3.32 20.13 17.71
N ARG A 442 3.30 18.81 17.55
CA ARG A 442 2.90 18.23 16.27
C ARG A 442 1.70 19.02 15.83
N PRO A 443 1.66 19.58 14.59
CA PRO A 443 0.68 20.57 14.22
C PRO A 443 -0.69 20.10 14.71
N ALA A 444 -1.25 20.85 15.66
CA ALA A 444 -2.61 20.64 16.12
C ALA A 444 -3.44 20.67 14.84
N ALA A 445 -4.26 19.65 14.65
CA ALA A 445 -5.22 19.67 13.55
C ALA A 445 -5.84 21.08 13.54
N PRO A 446 -5.88 21.74 12.38
CA PRO A 446 -6.36 23.11 12.33
C PRO A 446 -7.70 23.16 13.05
N THR A 447 -7.76 23.97 14.08
CA THR A 447 -9.02 24.32 14.72
C THR A 447 -9.87 24.90 13.62
N LEU A 448 -10.96 24.23 13.28
CA LEU A 448 -11.98 24.78 12.42
C LEU A 448 -12.47 26.05 13.13
N SER A 449 -11.99 27.21 12.70
CA SER A 449 -12.74 28.44 12.90
C SER A 449 -14.06 28.22 12.18
N GLU A 450 -15.12 28.24 12.97
CA GLU A 450 -16.46 28.46 12.46
C GLU A 450 -16.44 29.70 11.57
N SER A 451 -16.56 29.54 10.29
CA SER A 451 -17.04 30.56 9.36
C SER A 451 -17.55 29.83 8.12
N GLU A 452 -18.84 29.65 8.11
CA GLU A 452 -19.79 30.22 7.17
C GLU A 452 -19.95 29.50 5.83
N GLY A 453 -21.20 29.11 5.60
CA GLY A 453 -21.91 29.08 4.33
C GLY A 453 -22.31 27.74 3.82
#